data_a0211fa3679380eb72227a77ef3ad55b
#
_entry.id   a0211fa3679380eb72227a77ef3ad55b
#
_cell.length_a   1.000
_cell.length_b   1.000
_cell.length_c   1.000
_cell.angle_alpha   90.00
_cell.angle_beta   90.00
_cell.angle_gamma   90.00
#
_symmetry.space_group_name_H-M   'P 1'
#
loop_
_entity.id
_entity.type
_entity.pdbx_description
1 polymer ?
#
loop_
_entity_poly.entity_id
_entity_poly.type
_entity_poly.pdbx_seq_one_letter_code
_entity_poly.pdbx_strand_id
1 'polypeptide(L)'
;MPELPEVETTLRAIEKFCKSNIKEIKVHNRNLRWKVDKNLELASKNQLINKLSRRAKYIIFHLENNNIILHLGMSGSLRIANKDDNYFVKHDHIEFIFDKEKIIYNDPRRFGSIHLAKKIDDHKLIMHLGPEPLSKNFNGKYLYGLCKKSKTNIKSLIMNQKNVVGIGNIYASETLYLAKINPLKQPSKLNLEECKKITLAAKKVLKAAIKVGGTTLKDFYSADGSPGYFKFKLNVYGREGLKCNKCANKIFKININKRATSSARIVSLKILALLLMLVQLWDEQTLRYLLSNQIFL
;
A
#
# COMPACT_ATOMS: atom_id res chain seq x y z
N MET A 1 -2.59 6.62 -1.44
CA MET A 1 -2.37 5.50 -2.40
C MET A 1 -2.97 4.25 -1.77
N PRO A 2 -3.93 3.59 -2.42
CA PRO A 2 -4.46 2.31 -1.95
C PRO A 2 -3.33 1.30 -1.71
N GLU A 3 -3.28 0.71 -0.51
CA GLU A 3 -2.41 -0.40 -0.15
C GLU A 3 -3.26 -1.69 -0.12
N LEU A 4 -2.72 -2.79 0.35
CA LEU A 4 -3.41 -4.08 0.32
C LEU A 4 -4.83 -4.04 0.95
N PRO A 5 -5.07 -3.43 2.13
CA PRO A 5 -6.41 -3.43 2.72
C PRO A 5 -7.44 -2.67 1.88
N GLU A 6 -7.07 -1.54 1.30
CA GLU A 6 -7.97 -0.74 0.45
C GLU A 6 -8.32 -1.49 -0.84
N VAL A 7 -7.33 -2.14 -1.46
CA VAL A 7 -7.56 -2.96 -2.67
C VAL A 7 -8.42 -4.18 -2.37
N GLU A 8 -8.22 -4.82 -1.22
CA GLU A 8 -9.06 -5.94 -0.75
C GLU A 8 -10.50 -5.50 -0.51
N THR A 9 -10.70 -4.33 0.10
CA THR A 9 -12.04 -3.75 0.31
C THR A 9 -12.74 -3.43 -1.00
N THR A 10 -12.01 -2.82 -1.95
CA THR A 10 -12.54 -2.55 -3.30
C THR A 10 -12.92 -3.86 -4.02
N LEU A 11 -12.09 -4.89 -3.91
CA LEU A 11 -12.40 -6.20 -4.47
C LEU A 11 -13.71 -6.77 -3.92
N ARG A 12 -13.89 -6.75 -2.61
CA ARG A 12 -15.12 -7.25 -1.95
C ARG A 12 -16.36 -6.48 -2.37
N ALA A 13 -16.24 -5.16 -2.55
CA ALA A 13 -17.37 -4.34 -3.00
C ALA A 13 -17.86 -4.71 -4.40
N ILE A 14 -16.97 -5.20 -5.27
CA ILE A 14 -17.34 -5.64 -6.63
C ILE A 14 -17.53 -7.16 -6.73
N GLU A 15 -17.43 -7.92 -5.63
CA GLU A 15 -17.51 -9.39 -5.64
C GLU A 15 -18.84 -9.91 -6.18
N LYS A 16 -19.92 -9.13 -6.04
CA LYS A 16 -21.25 -9.46 -6.62
C LYS A 16 -21.24 -9.63 -8.14
N PHE A 17 -20.25 -9.08 -8.85
CA PHE A 17 -20.10 -9.26 -10.29
C PHE A 17 -19.38 -10.57 -10.68
N CYS A 18 -18.91 -11.34 -9.70
CA CYS A 18 -18.42 -12.69 -9.97
C CYS A 18 -19.55 -13.55 -10.53
N LYS A 19 -19.27 -14.30 -11.59
CA LYS A 19 -20.27 -15.07 -12.36
C LYS A 19 -21.25 -14.22 -13.19
N SER A 20 -20.94 -12.95 -13.43
CA SER A 20 -21.64 -12.09 -14.37
C SER A 20 -20.85 -11.94 -15.69
N ASN A 21 -21.58 -11.75 -16.79
CA ASN A 21 -20.96 -11.46 -18.10
C ASN A 21 -20.68 -9.98 -18.25
N ILE A 22 -19.47 -9.64 -18.65
CA ILE A 22 -19.13 -8.28 -19.10
C ILE A 22 -19.75 -8.10 -20.48
N LYS A 23 -20.85 -7.34 -20.59
CA LYS A 23 -21.51 -7.08 -21.89
C LYS A 23 -20.63 -6.21 -22.78
N GLU A 24 -20.04 -5.18 -22.19
CA GLU A 24 -19.22 -4.22 -22.90
C GLU A 24 -18.21 -3.59 -21.93
N ILE A 25 -17.03 -3.20 -22.45
CA ILE A 25 -16.14 -2.24 -21.79
C ILE A 25 -16.11 -0.98 -22.65
N LYS A 26 -16.29 0.20 -22.03
CA LYS A 26 -16.12 1.50 -22.67
C LYS A 26 -14.86 2.16 -22.13
N VAL A 27 -13.93 2.50 -23.01
CA VAL A 27 -12.68 3.20 -22.65
C VAL A 27 -12.77 4.64 -23.11
N HIS A 28 -13.04 5.56 -22.17
CA HIS A 28 -13.11 7.00 -22.42
C HIS A 28 -11.73 7.63 -22.52
N ASN A 29 -10.75 7.10 -21.80
CA ASN A 29 -9.38 7.59 -21.81
C ASN A 29 -8.37 6.45 -21.72
N ARG A 30 -7.59 6.26 -22.79
CA ARG A 30 -6.54 5.22 -22.83
C ARG A 30 -5.23 5.64 -22.18
N ASN A 31 -5.04 6.93 -21.90
CA ASN A 31 -3.78 7.48 -21.41
C ASN A 31 -3.71 7.41 -19.86
N LEU A 32 -3.63 6.21 -19.31
CA LEU A 32 -3.31 5.94 -17.91
C LEU A 32 -1.78 5.89 -17.73
N ARG A 33 -1.29 5.36 -16.61
CA ARG A 33 0.15 5.16 -16.37
C ARG A 33 0.85 4.41 -17.52
N TRP A 34 0.18 3.43 -18.09
CA TRP A 34 0.49 2.80 -19.37
C TRP A 34 -0.75 2.86 -20.22
N LYS A 35 -0.53 2.98 -21.53
CA LYS A 35 -1.64 3.02 -22.49
C LYS A 35 -2.48 1.76 -22.36
N VAL A 36 -3.79 1.92 -22.27
CA VAL A 36 -4.74 0.82 -22.22
C VAL A 36 -4.69 0.04 -23.52
N ASP A 37 -4.63 -1.28 -23.45
CA ASP A 37 -4.58 -2.16 -24.62
C ASP A 37 -5.77 -1.90 -25.56
N LYS A 38 -5.48 -1.76 -26.85
CA LYS A 38 -6.50 -1.50 -27.88
C LYS A 38 -7.51 -2.62 -28.03
N ASN A 39 -7.15 -3.84 -27.63
CA ASN A 39 -8.00 -5.02 -27.73
C ASN A 39 -8.82 -5.26 -26.44
N LEU A 40 -8.70 -4.42 -25.42
CA LEU A 40 -9.36 -4.65 -24.12
C LEU A 40 -10.87 -4.83 -24.29
N GLU A 41 -11.53 -3.96 -25.06
CA GLU A 41 -12.98 -4.00 -25.27
C GLU A 41 -13.40 -5.28 -25.99
N LEU A 42 -12.77 -5.57 -27.12
CA LEU A 42 -13.12 -6.75 -27.93
C LEU A 42 -12.84 -8.05 -27.19
N ALA A 43 -11.67 -8.14 -26.53
CA ALA A 43 -11.26 -9.34 -25.83
C ALA A 43 -12.07 -9.64 -24.56
N SER A 44 -12.81 -8.65 -24.05
CA SER A 44 -13.60 -8.81 -22.82
C SER A 44 -15.11 -8.85 -23.09
N LYS A 45 -15.54 -8.56 -24.30
CA LYS A 45 -16.96 -8.51 -24.65
C LYS A 45 -17.63 -9.88 -24.48
N ASN A 46 -18.76 -9.89 -23.79
CA ASN A 46 -19.57 -11.08 -23.47
C ASN A 46 -18.84 -12.19 -22.69
N GLN A 47 -17.69 -11.88 -22.07
CA GLN A 47 -16.97 -12.85 -21.26
C GLN A 47 -17.51 -12.95 -19.85
N LEU A 48 -17.66 -14.16 -19.35
CA LEU A 48 -18.00 -14.45 -17.96
C LEU A 48 -16.82 -14.15 -17.03
N ILE A 49 -17.07 -13.45 -15.94
CA ILE A 49 -16.11 -13.33 -14.84
C ILE A 49 -16.16 -14.63 -14.02
N ASN A 50 -15.23 -15.55 -14.28
CA ASN A 50 -15.17 -16.81 -13.55
C ASN A 50 -14.80 -16.61 -12.08
N LYS A 51 -13.93 -15.63 -11.81
CA LYS A 51 -13.42 -15.32 -10.47
C LYS A 51 -12.93 -13.89 -10.42
N LEU A 52 -13.07 -13.26 -9.26
CA LEU A 52 -12.36 -12.04 -8.87
C LEU A 52 -11.32 -12.40 -7.82
N SER A 53 -10.12 -11.84 -7.92
CA SER A 53 -9.07 -12.10 -6.94
C SER A 53 -8.15 -10.87 -6.77
N ARG A 54 -7.35 -10.88 -5.71
CA ARG A 54 -6.32 -9.88 -5.47
C ARG A 54 -4.93 -10.56 -5.47
N ARG A 55 -3.99 -9.91 -6.13
CA ARG A 55 -2.56 -10.19 -5.98
C ARG A 55 -1.85 -8.89 -5.66
N ALA A 56 -1.18 -8.81 -4.52
CA ALA A 56 -0.55 -7.56 -4.05
C ALA A 56 -1.56 -6.39 -3.96
N LYS A 57 -1.37 -5.37 -4.79
CA LYS A 57 -2.26 -4.20 -4.94
C LYS A 57 -3.02 -4.21 -6.27
N TYR A 58 -3.11 -5.37 -6.90
CA TYR A 58 -3.83 -5.57 -8.16
C TYR A 58 -5.14 -6.31 -7.92
N ILE A 59 -6.21 -5.86 -8.54
CA ILE A 59 -7.47 -6.58 -8.69
C ILE A 59 -7.39 -7.35 -10.00
N ILE A 60 -7.80 -8.61 -9.99
CA ILE A 60 -7.71 -9.48 -11.14
C ILE A 60 -9.10 -10.01 -11.44
N PHE A 61 -9.59 -9.73 -12.65
CA PHE A 61 -10.79 -10.32 -13.21
C PHE A 61 -10.33 -11.52 -14.04
N HIS A 62 -10.71 -12.72 -13.62
CA HIS A 62 -10.45 -13.95 -14.36
C HIS A 62 -11.63 -14.19 -15.30
N LEU A 63 -11.43 -13.97 -16.57
CA LEU A 63 -12.44 -14.20 -17.60
C LEU A 63 -12.28 -15.61 -18.18
N GLU A 64 -13.18 -16.02 -19.08
CA GLU A 64 -13.11 -17.34 -19.73
C GLU A 64 -11.81 -17.51 -20.54
N ASN A 65 -11.46 -16.53 -21.36
CA ASN A 65 -10.35 -16.65 -22.31
C ASN A 65 -9.14 -15.78 -21.96
N ASN A 66 -9.31 -14.80 -21.04
CA ASN A 66 -8.31 -13.80 -20.70
C ASN A 66 -8.43 -13.41 -19.22
N ASN A 67 -7.53 -12.55 -18.79
CA ASN A 67 -7.60 -11.93 -17.47
C ASN A 67 -7.41 -10.41 -17.62
N ILE A 68 -8.08 -9.65 -16.75
CA ILE A 68 -7.85 -8.21 -16.65
C ILE A 68 -7.14 -7.95 -15.33
N ILE A 69 -6.00 -7.28 -15.38
CA ILE A 69 -5.20 -6.88 -14.22
C ILE A 69 -5.37 -5.38 -14.01
N LEU A 70 -6.03 -4.97 -12.95
CA LEU A 70 -6.30 -3.58 -12.60
C LEU A 70 -5.46 -3.14 -11.41
N HIS A 71 -4.79 -1.99 -11.52
CA HIS A 71 -4.08 -1.31 -10.43
C HIS A 71 -4.68 0.07 -10.20
N LEU A 72 -5.11 0.35 -8.98
CA LEU A 72 -5.76 1.63 -8.64
C LEU A 72 -4.80 2.84 -8.64
N GLY A 73 -3.49 2.63 -8.69
CA GLY A 73 -2.51 3.72 -8.66
C GLY A 73 -2.48 4.44 -7.32
N MET A 74 -2.61 5.75 -7.33
CA MET A 74 -2.58 6.59 -6.13
C MET A 74 -3.95 7.18 -5.77
N SER A 75 -4.81 7.40 -6.75
CA SER A 75 -6.11 8.06 -6.62
C SER A 75 -7.24 7.30 -7.32
N GLY A 76 -6.93 6.14 -7.91
CA GLY A 76 -7.92 5.34 -8.59
C GLY A 76 -8.92 4.69 -7.63
N SER A 77 -10.17 4.67 -8.06
CA SER A 77 -11.30 4.06 -7.36
C SER A 77 -12.20 3.34 -8.34
N LEU A 78 -13.00 2.41 -7.82
CA LEU A 78 -14.10 1.80 -8.54
C LEU A 78 -15.42 2.23 -7.88
N ARG A 79 -16.38 2.65 -8.67
CA ARG A 79 -17.74 2.87 -8.19
C ARG A 79 -18.73 2.05 -9.01
N ILE A 80 -19.86 1.71 -8.40
CA ILE A 80 -20.95 1.00 -9.03
C ILE A 80 -22.05 2.01 -9.32
N ALA A 81 -22.64 1.94 -10.51
CA ALA A 81 -23.77 2.75 -10.92
C ALA A 81 -24.77 1.90 -11.71
N ASN A 82 -26.00 2.38 -11.88
CA ASN A 82 -26.93 1.76 -12.80
C ASN A 82 -26.39 1.87 -14.23
N LYS A 83 -26.70 0.86 -15.08
CA LYS A 83 -26.24 0.82 -16.46
C LYS A 83 -26.65 2.08 -17.23
N ASP A 84 -27.90 2.52 -17.04
CA ASP A 84 -28.54 3.61 -17.78
C ASP A 84 -28.24 4.98 -17.15
N ASP A 85 -27.47 5.03 -16.06
CA ASP A 85 -27.02 6.28 -15.46
C ASP A 85 -25.98 6.94 -16.38
N ASN A 86 -26.37 8.07 -17.00
CA ASN A 86 -25.53 8.83 -17.93
C ASN A 86 -24.70 9.90 -17.24
N TYR A 87 -24.68 9.95 -15.89
CA TYR A 87 -23.88 10.92 -15.16
C TYR A 87 -22.40 10.58 -15.26
N PHE A 88 -21.67 11.36 -16.07
CA PHE A 88 -20.23 11.27 -16.25
C PHE A 88 -19.54 12.15 -15.22
N VAL A 89 -18.68 11.55 -14.39
CA VAL A 89 -17.83 12.29 -13.45
C VAL A 89 -16.46 12.53 -14.10
N LYS A 90 -15.93 13.73 -13.90
CA LYS A 90 -14.58 14.07 -14.35
C LYS A 90 -13.59 12.97 -13.89
N HIS A 91 -12.76 12.50 -14.83
CA HIS A 91 -11.78 11.42 -14.66
C HIS A 91 -12.33 10.00 -14.61
N ASP A 92 -13.57 9.77 -15.02
CA ASP A 92 -14.04 8.44 -15.37
C ASP A 92 -13.34 7.98 -16.65
N HIS A 93 -12.57 6.93 -16.56
CA HIS A 93 -11.73 6.51 -17.66
C HIS A 93 -12.23 5.25 -18.34
N ILE A 94 -12.82 4.33 -17.59
CA ILE A 94 -13.25 3.03 -18.10
C ILE A 94 -14.54 2.59 -17.39
N GLU A 95 -15.49 2.07 -18.15
CA GLU A 95 -16.71 1.45 -17.66
C GLU A 95 -16.72 -0.03 -18.03
N PHE A 96 -17.03 -0.88 -17.06
CA PHE A 96 -17.36 -2.30 -17.25
C PHE A 96 -18.88 -2.42 -17.14
N ILE A 97 -19.55 -2.72 -18.23
CA ILE A 97 -21.01 -2.71 -18.33
C ILE A 97 -21.54 -4.14 -18.23
N PHE A 98 -22.51 -4.33 -17.34
CA PHE A 98 -23.24 -5.57 -17.09
C PHE A 98 -24.72 -5.40 -17.48
N ASP A 99 -25.58 -6.36 -17.15
CA ASP A 99 -26.99 -6.31 -17.54
C ASP A 99 -27.74 -5.12 -16.92
N LYS A 100 -27.58 -4.86 -15.64
CA LYS A 100 -28.31 -3.83 -14.89
C LYS A 100 -27.40 -2.72 -14.32
N GLU A 101 -26.15 -3.02 -14.13
CA GLU A 101 -25.19 -2.14 -13.43
C GLU A 101 -23.90 -2.01 -14.24
N LYS A 102 -23.09 -1.03 -13.87
CA LYS A 102 -21.73 -0.86 -14.39
C LYS A 102 -20.75 -0.58 -13.27
N ILE A 103 -19.50 -1.03 -13.44
CA ILE A 103 -18.36 -0.64 -12.62
C ILE A 103 -17.61 0.45 -13.38
N ILE A 104 -17.36 1.58 -12.74
CA ILE A 104 -16.68 2.72 -13.33
C ILE A 104 -15.34 2.90 -12.66
N TYR A 105 -14.26 2.94 -13.45
CA TYR A 105 -12.92 3.24 -12.98
C TYR A 105 -12.65 4.74 -13.13
N ASN A 106 -12.49 5.42 -11.99
CA ASN A 106 -12.13 6.84 -11.89
C ASN A 106 -10.71 6.98 -11.36
N ASP A 107 -9.85 7.82 -11.98
CA ASP A 107 -8.48 8.09 -11.50
C ASP A 107 -7.99 9.48 -11.89
N PRO A 108 -8.18 10.50 -11.03
CA PRO A 108 -7.77 11.89 -11.32
C PRO A 108 -6.30 12.06 -11.70
N ARG A 109 -5.41 11.23 -11.14
CA ARG A 109 -3.97 11.33 -11.37
C ARG A 109 -3.46 10.45 -12.50
N ARG A 110 -4.27 9.51 -12.98
CA ARG A 110 -3.93 8.54 -14.04
C ARG A 110 -2.67 7.71 -13.75
N PHE A 111 -2.43 7.40 -12.46
CA PHE A 111 -1.32 6.56 -12.01
C PHE A 111 -1.70 5.09 -11.87
N GLY A 112 -2.96 4.78 -12.07
CA GLY A 112 -3.44 3.42 -12.19
C GLY A 112 -3.19 2.83 -13.57
N SER A 113 -3.56 1.57 -13.73
CA SER A 113 -3.37 0.87 -15.00
C SER A 113 -4.32 -0.30 -15.15
N ILE A 114 -4.67 -0.62 -16.38
CA ILE A 114 -5.43 -1.80 -16.77
C ILE A 114 -4.67 -2.55 -17.85
N HIS A 115 -4.54 -3.85 -17.68
CA HIS A 115 -3.82 -4.72 -18.59
C HIS A 115 -4.65 -5.95 -18.93
N LEU A 116 -4.66 -6.33 -20.20
CA LEU A 116 -5.13 -7.62 -20.66
C LEU A 116 -3.99 -8.64 -20.56
N ALA A 117 -4.27 -9.83 -20.03
CA ALA A 117 -3.27 -10.88 -19.87
C ALA A 117 -3.87 -12.26 -20.15
N LYS A 118 -3.20 -13.10 -20.93
CA LYS A 118 -3.58 -14.50 -21.09
C LYS A 118 -3.27 -15.30 -19.83
N LYS A 119 -2.05 -15.18 -19.30
CA LYS A 119 -1.59 -15.78 -18.04
C LYS A 119 -1.17 -14.69 -17.07
N ILE A 120 -1.62 -14.80 -15.83
CA ILE A 120 -1.35 -13.79 -14.79
C ILE A 120 0.10 -13.88 -14.33
N ASP A 121 0.57 -15.09 -14.04
CA ASP A 121 1.88 -15.32 -13.43
C ASP A 121 3.04 -14.92 -14.36
N ASP A 122 2.83 -14.95 -15.67
CA ASP A 122 3.82 -14.53 -16.67
C ASP A 122 3.82 -13.01 -16.92
N HIS A 123 2.83 -12.29 -16.36
CA HIS A 123 2.72 -10.87 -16.61
C HIS A 123 3.82 -10.09 -15.88
N LYS A 124 4.52 -9.21 -16.61
CA LYS A 124 5.69 -8.42 -16.12
C LYS A 124 5.46 -7.68 -14.79
N LEU A 125 4.24 -7.31 -14.47
CA LEU A 125 3.88 -6.63 -13.22
C LEU A 125 3.65 -7.61 -12.05
N ILE A 126 3.49 -8.90 -12.31
CA ILE A 126 3.14 -9.93 -11.32
C ILE A 126 4.30 -10.88 -11.05
N MET A 127 5.02 -11.32 -12.09
CA MET A 127 6.04 -12.37 -12.02
C MET A 127 7.15 -12.13 -10.98
N HIS A 128 7.46 -10.88 -10.67
CA HIS A 128 8.53 -10.53 -9.73
C HIS A 128 8.04 -10.19 -8.32
N LEU A 129 6.75 -10.37 -8.05
CA LEU A 129 6.16 -10.03 -6.76
C LEU A 129 6.51 -11.06 -5.68
N GLY A 130 6.94 -10.57 -4.51
CA GLY A 130 7.19 -11.40 -3.33
C GLY A 130 5.91 -12.04 -2.77
N PRO A 131 6.02 -12.75 -1.63
CA PRO A 131 4.88 -13.43 -1.00
C PRO A 131 3.83 -12.44 -0.48
N GLU A 132 2.57 -12.91 -0.44
CA GLU A 132 1.49 -12.21 0.25
C GLU A 132 1.78 -12.11 1.75
N PRO A 133 1.60 -10.93 2.38
CA PRO A 133 1.96 -10.74 3.78
C PRO A 133 1.12 -11.56 4.76
N LEU A 134 -0.09 -11.96 4.35
CA LEU A 134 -0.99 -12.78 5.16
C LEU A 134 -0.76 -14.29 4.99
N SER A 135 0.03 -14.71 3.99
CA SER A 135 0.33 -16.12 3.73
C SER A 135 1.31 -16.71 4.75
N LYS A 136 1.44 -18.05 4.75
CA LYS A 136 2.44 -18.78 5.56
C LYS A 136 3.87 -18.47 5.09
N ASN A 137 4.06 -18.12 3.82
CA ASN A 137 5.37 -17.86 3.22
C ASN A 137 6.02 -16.59 3.77
N PHE A 138 5.24 -15.58 4.17
CA PHE A 138 5.77 -14.41 4.87
C PHE A 138 5.84 -14.68 6.37
N ASN A 139 7.00 -15.11 6.85
CA ASN A 139 7.28 -15.45 8.24
C ASN A 139 8.63 -14.89 8.72
N GLY A 140 8.94 -15.07 10.00
CA GLY A 140 10.16 -14.53 10.61
C GLY A 140 11.45 -15.08 10.00
N LYS A 141 11.51 -16.38 9.64
CA LYS A 141 12.69 -16.97 8.99
C LYS A 141 12.91 -16.39 7.60
N TYR A 142 11.83 -16.25 6.81
CA TYR A 142 11.89 -15.61 5.49
C TYR A 142 12.40 -14.17 5.58
N LEU A 143 11.81 -13.36 6.46
CA LEU A 143 12.22 -11.96 6.63
C LEU A 143 13.68 -11.86 7.14
N TYR A 144 14.09 -12.73 8.05
CA TYR A 144 15.46 -12.77 8.55
C TYR A 144 16.48 -13.05 7.42
N GLY A 145 16.17 -14.00 6.54
CA GLY A 145 17.00 -14.30 5.36
C GLY A 145 17.16 -13.09 4.43
N LEU A 146 16.07 -12.32 4.20
CA LEU A 146 16.15 -11.06 3.44
C LEU A 146 16.97 -9.99 4.16
N CYS A 147 16.83 -9.90 5.49
CA CYS A 147 17.54 -8.92 6.29
C CYS A 147 19.05 -9.08 6.21
N LYS A 148 19.55 -10.30 6.21
CA LYS A 148 21.01 -10.59 6.11
C LYS A 148 21.64 -10.11 4.81
N LYS A 149 20.87 -10.05 3.72
CA LYS A 149 21.33 -9.66 2.37
C LYS A 149 21.11 -8.17 2.07
N SER A 150 20.43 -7.42 2.96
CA SER A 150 19.98 -6.08 2.67
C SER A 150 20.88 -5.00 3.28
N LYS A 151 21.22 -4.00 2.46
CA LYS A 151 21.97 -2.79 2.87
C LYS A 151 21.05 -1.58 3.15
N THR A 152 19.73 -1.67 2.88
CA THR A 152 18.78 -0.57 3.11
C THR A 152 18.32 -0.53 4.57
N ASN A 153 17.31 0.30 4.91
CA ASN A 153 16.66 0.27 6.23
C ASN A 153 15.46 -0.70 6.22
N ILE A 154 15.04 -1.12 7.41
CA ILE A 154 13.97 -2.12 7.55
C ILE A 154 12.64 -1.65 6.94
N LYS A 155 12.30 -0.36 7.05
CA LYS A 155 11.08 0.17 6.46
C LYS A 155 11.08 0.01 4.94
N SER A 156 12.17 0.40 4.27
CA SER A 156 12.32 0.26 2.82
C SER A 156 12.31 -1.21 2.38
N LEU A 157 12.90 -2.10 3.18
CA LEU A 157 12.92 -3.54 2.90
C LEU A 157 11.51 -4.13 2.85
N ILE A 158 10.67 -3.85 3.87
CA ILE A 158 9.30 -4.38 3.92
C ILE A 158 8.32 -3.67 2.97
N MET A 159 8.67 -2.49 2.45
CA MET A 159 7.90 -1.79 1.42
C MET A 159 8.23 -2.23 0.00
N ASN A 160 9.32 -2.97 -0.20
CA ASN A 160 9.71 -3.47 -1.51
C ASN A 160 8.81 -4.64 -1.91
N GLN A 161 8.05 -4.47 -2.98
CA GLN A 161 7.08 -5.47 -3.45
C GLN A 161 7.72 -6.78 -3.94
N LYS A 162 9.04 -6.80 -4.21
CA LYS A 162 9.80 -8.04 -4.48
C LYS A 162 10.03 -8.86 -3.20
N ASN A 163 10.04 -8.22 -2.03
CA ASN A 163 10.30 -8.86 -0.74
C ASN A 163 9.01 -9.31 -0.06
N VAL A 164 8.01 -8.44 -0.01
CA VAL A 164 6.66 -8.73 0.48
C VAL A 164 5.70 -7.75 -0.17
N VAL A 165 4.56 -8.24 -0.62
CA VAL A 165 3.63 -7.42 -1.38
C VAL A 165 2.62 -6.68 -0.51
N GLY A 166 1.97 -5.67 -1.10
CA GLY A 166 0.80 -5.01 -0.53
C GLY A 166 1.09 -3.99 0.58
N ILE A 167 2.21 -4.10 1.29
CA ILE A 167 2.61 -3.14 2.32
C ILE A 167 3.15 -1.88 1.66
N GLY A 168 2.60 -0.73 2.02
CA GLY A 168 3.07 0.57 1.58
C GLY A 168 3.52 1.43 2.75
N ASN A 169 3.44 2.76 2.59
CA ASN A 169 4.00 3.70 3.56
C ASN A 169 3.22 3.74 4.89
N ILE A 170 1.90 3.59 4.81
CA ILE A 170 1.01 3.61 5.97
C ILE A 170 1.27 2.36 6.81
N TYR A 171 1.04 1.20 6.21
CA TYR A 171 1.11 -0.06 6.95
C TYR A 171 2.52 -0.48 7.32
N ALA A 172 3.56 -0.02 6.61
CA ALA A 172 4.94 -0.20 7.06
C ALA A 172 5.23 0.57 8.36
N SER A 173 4.77 1.83 8.47
CA SER A 173 4.94 2.63 9.69
C SER A 173 4.19 2.02 10.87
N GLU A 174 2.92 1.63 10.68
CA GLU A 174 2.09 1.00 11.70
C GLU A 174 2.66 -0.38 12.15
N THR A 175 3.14 -1.18 11.19
CA THR A 175 3.80 -2.47 11.46
C THR A 175 5.02 -2.30 12.36
N LEU A 176 5.93 -1.40 11.99
CA LEU A 176 7.16 -1.20 12.75
C LEU A 176 6.88 -0.59 14.13
N TYR A 177 5.89 0.30 14.24
CA TYR A 177 5.42 0.80 15.53
C TYR A 177 4.88 -0.33 16.41
N LEU A 178 4.00 -1.18 15.89
CA LEU A 178 3.44 -2.30 16.66
C LEU A 178 4.51 -3.32 17.06
N ALA A 179 5.49 -3.57 16.18
CA ALA A 179 6.62 -4.45 16.45
C ALA A 179 7.65 -3.82 17.42
N LYS A 180 7.55 -2.50 17.74
CA LYS A 180 8.52 -1.72 18.51
C LYS A 180 9.92 -1.72 17.86
N ILE A 181 9.99 -1.64 16.54
CA ILE A 181 11.23 -1.61 15.76
C ILE A 181 11.46 -0.23 15.16
N ASN A 182 12.66 0.31 15.33
CA ASN A 182 13.04 1.59 14.71
C ASN A 182 13.03 1.46 13.18
N PRO A 183 12.28 2.30 12.44
CA PRO A 183 12.20 2.24 10.98
C PRO A 183 13.55 2.47 10.26
N LEU A 184 14.51 3.13 10.92
CA LEU A 184 15.87 3.33 10.42
C LEU A 184 16.81 2.15 10.69
N LYS A 185 16.40 1.17 11.53
CA LYS A 185 17.29 0.06 11.89
C LYS A 185 17.76 -0.66 10.64
N GLN A 186 19.07 -0.90 10.56
CA GLN A 186 19.66 -1.70 9.49
C GLN A 186 19.14 -3.15 9.59
N PRO A 187 18.64 -3.75 8.51
CA PRO A 187 18.09 -5.09 8.55
C PRO A 187 19.10 -6.14 9.02
N SER A 188 20.37 -6.03 8.63
CA SER A 188 21.45 -6.96 9.04
C SER A 188 21.64 -7.03 10.57
N LYS A 189 21.25 -5.98 11.30
CA LYS A 189 21.31 -5.90 12.77
C LYS A 189 20.04 -6.47 13.47
N LEU A 190 19.05 -6.94 12.70
CA LEU A 190 17.88 -7.60 13.26
C LEU A 190 18.18 -9.07 13.57
N ASN A 191 17.71 -9.53 14.73
CA ASN A 191 17.70 -10.94 15.06
C ASN A 191 16.40 -11.63 14.60
N LEU A 192 16.36 -12.96 14.71
CA LEU A 192 15.20 -13.74 14.27
C LEU A 192 13.92 -13.38 15.03
N GLU A 193 14.00 -13.11 16.32
CA GLU A 193 12.84 -12.76 17.15
C GLU A 193 12.25 -11.39 16.74
N GLU A 194 13.10 -10.43 16.42
CA GLU A 194 12.64 -9.14 15.88
C GLU A 194 11.95 -9.31 14.51
N CYS A 195 12.48 -10.18 13.66
CA CYS A 195 11.86 -10.50 12.38
C CYS A 195 10.50 -11.22 12.56
N LYS A 196 10.37 -12.11 13.55
CA LYS A 196 9.08 -12.72 13.94
C LYS A 196 8.09 -11.65 14.41
N LYS A 197 8.52 -10.72 15.29
CA LYS A 197 7.69 -9.60 15.75
C LYS A 197 7.19 -8.73 14.59
N ILE A 198 8.05 -8.41 13.62
CA ILE A 198 7.65 -7.62 12.44
C ILE A 198 6.61 -8.35 11.61
N THR A 199 6.82 -9.63 11.30
CA THR A 199 5.88 -10.40 10.47
C THR A 199 4.53 -10.61 11.14
N LEU A 200 4.51 -10.85 12.45
CA LEU A 200 3.27 -10.96 13.24
C LEU A 200 2.55 -9.62 13.31
N ALA A 201 3.29 -8.53 13.55
CA ALA A 201 2.72 -7.17 13.57
C ALA A 201 2.11 -6.80 12.21
N ALA A 202 2.80 -7.09 11.10
CA ALA A 202 2.28 -6.85 9.75
C ALA A 202 0.94 -7.58 9.52
N LYS A 203 0.89 -8.87 9.85
CA LYS A 203 -0.35 -9.66 9.74
C LYS A 203 -1.47 -9.10 10.60
N LYS A 204 -1.17 -8.71 11.85
CA LYS A 204 -2.16 -8.13 12.77
C LYS A 204 -2.72 -6.81 12.25
N VAL A 205 -1.85 -5.88 11.83
CA VAL A 205 -2.23 -4.56 11.33
C VAL A 205 -3.07 -4.69 10.06
N LEU A 206 -2.61 -5.50 9.09
CA LEU A 206 -3.32 -5.67 7.82
C LEU A 206 -4.68 -6.35 8.00
N LYS A 207 -4.78 -7.41 8.82
CA LYS A 207 -6.07 -8.06 9.12
C LYS A 207 -7.05 -7.10 9.78
N ALA A 208 -6.58 -6.30 10.75
CA ALA A 208 -7.41 -5.31 11.42
C ALA A 208 -7.89 -4.21 10.44
N ALA A 209 -7.00 -3.74 9.57
CA ALA A 209 -7.36 -2.77 8.54
C ALA A 209 -8.39 -3.33 7.55
N ILE A 210 -8.21 -4.56 7.06
CA ILE A 210 -9.18 -5.21 6.16
C ILE A 210 -10.55 -5.35 6.83
N LYS A 211 -10.57 -5.72 8.12
CA LYS A 211 -11.84 -5.90 8.87
C LYS A 211 -12.69 -4.63 8.90
N VAL A 212 -12.06 -3.45 8.94
CA VAL A 212 -12.75 -2.16 8.98
C VAL A 212 -12.77 -1.45 7.62
N GLY A 213 -12.37 -2.14 6.53
CA GLY A 213 -12.41 -1.61 5.17
C GLY A 213 -11.23 -0.71 4.77
N GLY A 214 -10.13 -0.73 5.51
CA GLY A 214 -8.94 0.07 5.20
C GLY A 214 -8.86 1.39 5.95
N THR A 215 -8.00 2.31 5.45
CA THR A 215 -7.89 3.68 5.96
C THR A 215 -8.64 4.65 5.06
N THR A 216 -9.29 5.67 5.64
CA THR A 216 -9.86 6.77 4.86
C THR A 216 -8.71 7.57 4.23
N LEU A 217 -8.46 7.39 2.96
CA LEU A 217 -7.68 8.33 2.16
C LEU A 217 -8.65 9.36 1.60
N LYS A 218 -8.29 10.65 1.64
CA LYS A 218 -9.14 11.77 1.19
C LYS A 218 -9.74 11.59 -0.22
N ASP A 219 -9.11 10.73 -1.03
CA ASP A 219 -9.46 10.50 -2.42
C ASP A 219 -10.01 9.08 -2.68
N PHE A 220 -10.41 8.33 -1.64
CA PHE A 220 -10.93 6.98 -1.79
C PHE A 220 -12.42 6.96 -1.47
N TYR A 221 -13.22 6.69 -2.49
CA TYR A 221 -14.66 6.47 -2.36
C TYR A 221 -14.94 4.96 -2.37
N SER A 222 -15.93 4.53 -1.59
CA SER A 222 -16.46 3.17 -1.67
C SER A 222 -17.09 2.95 -3.06
N ALA A 223 -17.25 1.69 -3.47
CA ALA A 223 -17.84 1.39 -4.78
C ALA A 223 -19.31 1.85 -4.92
N ASP A 224 -19.98 2.17 -3.80
CA ASP A 224 -21.31 2.78 -3.74
C ASP A 224 -21.31 4.31 -3.83
N GLY A 225 -20.12 4.93 -4.04
CA GLY A 225 -19.96 6.39 -4.12
C GLY A 225 -19.95 7.10 -2.76
N SER A 226 -20.16 6.38 -1.65
CA SER A 226 -20.04 6.97 -0.32
C SER A 226 -18.57 7.26 0.02
N PRO A 227 -18.27 8.39 0.69
CA PRO A 227 -16.92 8.59 1.21
C PRO A 227 -16.59 7.43 2.14
N GLY A 228 -15.48 6.72 1.86
CA GLY A 228 -15.06 5.57 2.65
C GLY A 228 -14.82 5.95 4.11
N TYR A 229 -15.83 5.82 4.94
CA TYR A 229 -15.76 6.09 6.40
C TYR A 229 -15.05 4.97 7.16
N PHE A 230 -14.02 4.37 6.58
CA PHE A 230 -13.26 3.33 7.24
C PHE A 230 -12.17 3.94 8.09
N LYS A 231 -12.49 4.14 9.36
CA LYS A 231 -11.56 4.70 10.36
C LYS A 231 -10.72 3.61 10.99
N PHE A 232 -9.80 3.01 10.24
CA PHE A 232 -8.71 2.33 10.91
C PHE A 232 -7.94 3.37 11.72
N LYS A 233 -7.97 3.26 13.07
CA LYS A 233 -7.26 4.17 13.97
C LYS A 233 -5.76 3.97 13.81
N LEU A 234 -5.12 4.86 13.05
CA LEU A 234 -3.68 4.88 12.90
C LEU A 234 -3.01 5.30 14.21
N ASN A 235 -1.94 4.61 14.56
CA ASN A 235 -1.18 4.87 15.79
C ASN A 235 -0.11 5.94 15.59
N VAL A 236 0.53 5.98 14.42
CA VAL A 236 1.64 6.89 14.13
C VAL A 236 1.51 7.62 12.80
N TYR A 237 1.03 6.96 11.73
CA TYR A 237 0.98 7.58 10.41
C TYR A 237 -0.04 8.74 10.38
N GLY A 238 0.42 9.92 9.90
CA GLY A 238 -0.41 11.13 9.86
C GLY A 238 -0.75 11.71 11.25
N ARG A 239 -0.01 11.32 12.29
CA ARG A 239 -0.20 11.78 13.67
C ARG A 239 1.04 12.49 14.21
N GLU A 240 1.87 13.05 13.36
CA GLU A 240 3.03 13.85 13.75
C GLU A 240 2.64 15.02 14.66
N GLY A 241 3.44 15.25 15.68
CA GLY A 241 3.20 16.25 16.72
C GLY A 241 2.22 15.82 17.84
N LEU A 242 1.37 14.84 17.58
CA LEU A 242 0.42 14.33 18.59
C LEU A 242 1.11 13.38 19.57
N LYS A 243 0.53 13.24 20.78
CA LYS A 243 0.99 12.26 21.77
C LYS A 243 0.78 10.84 21.28
N CYS A 244 1.78 10.00 21.50
CA CYS A 244 1.68 8.55 21.26
C CYS A 244 0.74 7.91 22.28
N ASN A 245 -0.17 7.05 21.84
CA ASN A 245 -1.14 6.38 22.70
C ASN A 245 -0.52 5.40 23.71
N LYS A 246 0.77 5.03 23.55
CA LYS A 246 1.46 4.06 24.42
C LYS A 246 2.51 4.66 25.32
N CYS A 247 3.18 5.74 24.93
CA CYS A 247 4.30 6.31 25.72
C CYS A 247 4.15 7.80 25.99
N ALA A 248 3.02 8.40 25.62
CA ALA A 248 2.71 9.81 25.78
C ALA A 248 3.70 10.81 25.11
N ASN A 249 4.84 10.35 24.62
CA ASN A 249 5.78 11.19 23.87
C ASN A 249 5.18 11.64 22.53
N LYS A 250 5.60 12.78 22.00
CA LYS A 250 5.19 13.24 20.68
C LYS A 250 5.67 12.27 19.59
N ILE A 251 4.80 12.01 18.61
CA ILE A 251 5.13 11.30 17.38
C ILE A 251 5.91 12.26 16.49
N PHE A 252 7.06 11.83 16.01
CA PHE A 252 7.88 12.61 15.10
C PHE A 252 7.86 12.01 13.70
N LYS A 253 8.17 12.86 12.73
CA LYS A 253 8.22 12.55 11.31
C LYS A 253 9.63 12.74 10.81
N ILE A 254 10.13 11.74 10.10
CA ILE A 254 11.42 11.81 9.38
C ILE A 254 11.18 11.40 7.92
N ASN A 255 12.02 11.85 7.03
CA ASN A 255 11.98 11.42 5.64
C ASN A 255 12.99 10.29 5.41
N ILE A 256 12.50 9.13 4.97
CA ILE A 256 13.31 7.98 4.59
C ILE A 256 13.08 7.74 3.09
N ASN A 257 14.13 7.86 2.27
CA ASN A 257 14.06 7.67 0.82
C ASN A 257 12.89 8.47 0.19
N LYS A 258 12.82 9.78 0.49
CA LYS A 258 11.78 10.72 0.04
C LYS A 258 10.35 10.35 0.49
N ARG A 259 10.19 9.53 1.53
CA ARG A 259 8.90 9.13 2.07
C ARG A 259 8.79 9.50 3.55
N ALA A 260 7.73 10.21 3.89
CA ALA A 260 7.41 10.54 5.27
C ALA A 260 7.26 9.25 6.11
N THR A 261 7.93 9.22 7.25
CA THR A 261 7.94 8.09 8.17
C THR A 261 7.65 8.59 9.56
N SER A 262 6.50 8.20 10.09
CA SER A 262 6.09 8.58 11.45
C SER A 262 6.52 7.51 12.45
N SER A 263 7.06 7.92 13.59
CA SER A 263 7.58 7.04 14.63
C SER A 263 7.39 7.65 16.03
N ALA A 264 7.24 6.79 17.05
CA ALA A 264 7.21 7.21 18.45
C ALA A 264 8.54 6.92 19.15
N ARG A 265 8.87 7.68 20.20
CA ARG A 265 10.17 7.63 20.89
C ARG A 265 10.53 6.27 21.50
N ILE A 266 9.57 5.42 21.87
CA ILE A 266 9.84 4.03 22.35
C ILE A 266 10.71 3.23 21.35
N VAL A 267 10.62 3.60 20.07
CA VAL A 267 11.35 2.95 18.98
C VAL A 267 12.73 3.59 18.79
N SER A 268 13.00 4.77 19.42
CA SER A 268 14.13 5.66 19.10
C SER A 268 15.13 5.88 20.24
N LEU A 269 14.89 5.36 21.44
CA LEU A 269 15.70 5.64 22.64
C LEU A 269 17.22 5.36 22.48
N LYS A 270 17.60 4.45 21.58
CA LYS A 270 19.03 4.17 21.33
C LYS A 270 19.77 5.28 20.57
N ILE A 271 19.06 6.10 19.78
CA ILE A 271 19.72 7.20 19.03
C ILE A 271 20.02 8.38 19.93
N LEU A 272 19.12 8.70 20.87
CA LEU A 272 19.33 9.80 21.82
C LEU A 272 20.46 9.47 22.82
N ALA A 273 20.53 8.21 23.27
CA ALA A 273 21.64 7.75 24.10
C ALA A 273 22.99 7.82 23.36
N LEU A 274 23.00 7.48 22.04
CA LEU A 274 24.21 7.59 21.22
C LEU A 274 24.60 9.04 20.97
N LEU A 275 23.63 9.93 20.71
CA LEU A 275 23.87 11.37 20.58
C LEU A 275 24.34 12.01 21.89
N LEU A 276 23.76 11.62 23.02
CA LEU A 276 24.21 12.08 24.34
C LEU A 276 25.60 11.55 24.68
N MET A 277 25.95 10.31 24.33
CA MET A 277 27.31 9.79 24.46
C MET A 277 28.30 10.52 23.54
N LEU A 278 27.91 10.83 22.32
CA LEU A 278 28.77 11.61 21.41
C LEU A 278 28.97 13.05 21.89
N VAL A 279 27.94 13.66 22.46
CA VAL A 279 28.04 15.00 23.08
C VAL A 279 28.91 14.98 24.36
N GLN A 280 28.86 13.90 25.14
CA GLN A 280 29.71 13.72 26.32
C GLN A 280 31.19 13.41 25.98
N LEU A 281 31.45 12.92 24.75
CA LEU A 281 32.83 12.67 24.26
C LEU A 281 33.47 13.89 23.56
N TRP A 282 32.69 14.95 23.34
CA TRP A 282 33.20 16.20 22.78
C TRP A 282 33.63 17.12 23.93
N ASP A 283 34.85 17.58 23.86
CA ASP A 283 35.34 18.54 24.83
C ASP A 283 34.67 19.92 24.67
N GLU A 284 34.60 20.67 25.75
CA GLU A 284 33.98 22.01 25.78
C GLU A 284 34.57 22.99 24.75
N GLN A 285 35.81 22.82 24.34
CA GLN A 285 36.48 23.68 23.36
C GLN A 285 35.94 23.46 21.94
N THR A 286 35.71 22.20 21.56
CA THR A 286 35.11 21.83 20.26
C THR A 286 33.66 22.34 20.15
N LEU A 287 32.88 22.28 21.23
CA LEU A 287 31.52 22.82 21.28
C LEU A 287 31.50 24.36 21.14
N ARG A 288 32.41 25.08 21.79
CA ARG A 288 32.54 26.55 21.66
C ARG A 288 32.93 26.96 20.24
N TYR A 289 33.84 26.20 19.59
CA TYR A 289 34.27 26.46 18.22
C TYR A 289 33.13 26.32 17.20
N LEU A 290 32.27 25.31 17.34
CA LEU A 290 31.15 25.08 16.45
C LEU A 290 29.99 26.09 16.67
N LEU A 291 29.74 26.48 17.91
CA LEU A 291 28.74 27.50 18.26
C LEU A 291 29.17 28.91 17.82
N SER A 292 30.47 29.22 17.85
CA SER A 292 31.01 30.53 17.40
C SER A 292 31.02 30.68 15.86
N ASN A 293 31.03 29.60 15.11
CA ASN A 293 31.12 29.63 13.64
C ASN A 293 29.81 29.36 12.89
N GLN A 294 28.66 29.33 13.58
CA GLN A 294 27.31 29.15 12.96
C GLN A 294 27.19 27.98 11.94
N ILE A 295 27.88 26.85 12.17
CA ILE A 295 27.94 25.71 11.24
C ILE A 295 26.75 24.73 11.45
N PHE A 296 25.68 25.16 12.14
CA PHE A 296 24.42 24.43 12.22
C PHE A 296 23.25 25.38 11.97
N LEU A 297 22.91 25.57 10.71
CA LEU A 297 21.59 25.96 10.22
C LEU A 297 21.12 24.95 9.18
#